data_6c1114d711d32300559802267989a1cd
#
_entry.id   6c1114d711d32300559802267989a1cd
#
_cell.length_a   1.000
_cell.length_b   1.000
_cell.length_c   1.000
_cell.angle_alpha   90.00
_cell.angle_beta   90.00
_cell.angle_gamma   90.00
#
_symmetry.space_group_name_H-M   'P 1'
#
loop_
_entity.id
_entity.type
_entity.pdbx_description
1 polymer ?
#
loop_
_entity_poly.entity_id
_entity_poly.type
_entity_poly.pdbx_seq_one_letter_code
_entity_poly.pdbx_strand_id
1 'polypeptide(L)'
;MRYLSIDELKKQCNIDTQYDGDNEYLEMIGDAAEDYLATYIRCPLDEVEAENGSLPATLRHALRILVDFYYSSFRGGGDSNTDIPVAFDRMVKLYRNYSA
;
A
#
# COMPACT_ATOMS: atom_id res chain seq x y z
N MET A 1 -1.17 1.64 -10.69
CA MET A 1 -0.52 2.27 -9.51
C MET A 1 0.12 3.58 -9.91
N ARG A 2 -0.05 4.57 -9.07
CA ARG A 2 0.55 5.88 -9.33
C ARG A 2 1.79 6.14 -8.47
N TYR A 3 1.78 5.63 -7.24
CA TYR A 3 2.81 5.97 -6.25
C TYR A 3 3.78 4.84 -5.97
N LEU A 4 3.50 3.66 -6.48
CA LEU A 4 4.33 2.48 -6.31
C LEU A 4 4.77 1.95 -7.68
N SER A 5 5.89 1.27 -7.73
CA SER A 5 6.33 0.59 -8.94
C SER A 5 6.29 -0.92 -8.74
N ILE A 6 6.18 -1.65 -9.83
CA ILE A 6 6.19 -3.12 -9.79
C ILE A 6 7.50 -3.63 -9.15
N ASP A 7 8.63 -3.00 -9.47
CA ASP A 7 9.93 -3.42 -8.91
C ASP A 7 9.98 -3.23 -7.40
N GLU A 8 9.41 -2.11 -6.90
CA GLU A 8 9.33 -1.88 -5.45
C GLU A 8 8.51 -2.97 -4.77
N LEU A 9 7.38 -3.35 -5.38
CA LEU A 9 6.51 -4.38 -4.82
C LEU A 9 7.16 -5.75 -4.85
N LYS A 10 7.90 -6.06 -5.92
CA LYS A 10 8.64 -7.32 -5.98
C LYS A 10 9.66 -7.41 -4.86
N LYS A 11 10.38 -6.32 -4.59
CA LYS A 11 11.34 -6.30 -3.49
C LYS A 11 10.65 -6.46 -2.14
N GLN A 12 9.53 -5.78 -1.94
CA GLN A 12 8.78 -5.86 -0.69
C GLN A 12 8.28 -7.28 -0.42
N CYS A 13 7.85 -7.99 -1.47
CA CYS A 13 7.27 -9.33 -1.34
C CYS A 13 8.28 -10.44 -1.58
N ASN A 14 9.58 -10.12 -1.68
CA ASN A 14 10.65 -11.08 -1.94
C ASN A 14 10.45 -11.85 -3.23
N ILE A 15 9.99 -11.17 -4.27
CA ILE A 15 9.82 -11.75 -5.60
C ILE A 15 11.02 -11.34 -6.47
N ASP A 16 11.54 -12.30 -7.24
CA ASP A 16 12.61 -12.00 -8.20
C ASP A 16 12.12 -10.94 -9.20
N THR A 17 12.90 -9.87 -9.38
CA THR A 17 12.53 -8.77 -10.26
C THR A 17 12.40 -9.19 -11.72
N GLN A 18 12.99 -10.31 -12.10
CA GLN A 18 12.87 -10.85 -13.45
C GLN A 18 11.67 -11.77 -13.63
N TYR A 19 10.99 -12.13 -12.55
CA TYR A 19 9.81 -12.97 -12.64
C TYR A 19 8.57 -12.09 -12.87
N ASP A 20 7.91 -12.28 -13.99
CA ASP A 20 6.77 -11.47 -14.40
C ASP A 20 5.42 -12.13 -14.17
N GLY A 21 5.40 -13.32 -13.61
CA GLY A 21 4.16 -14.10 -13.46
C GLY A 21 3.12 -13.45 -12.56
N ASP A 22 3.55 -12.64 -11.61
CA ASP A 22 2.64 -11.97 -10.67
C ASP A 22 2.46 -10.48 -10.95
N ASN A 23 2.99 -9.95 -12.05
CA ASN A 23 2.96 -8.51 -12.32
C ASN A 23 1.54 -7.96 -12.34
N GLU A 24 0.64 -8.63 -13.04
CA GLU A 24 -0.75 -8.18 -13.16
C GLU A 24 -1.44 -8.18 -11.81
N TYR A 25 -1.19 -9.21 -11.02
CA TYR A 25 -1.75 -9.31 -9.68
C TYR A 25 -1.19 -8.23 -8.76
N LEU A 26 0.13 -7.99 -8.82
CA LEU A 26 0.78 -6.94 -8.02
C LEU A 26 0.22 -5.56 -8.37
N GLU A 27 -0.01 -5.30 -9.65
CA GLU A 27 -0.60 -4.04 -10.07
C GLU A 27 -1.99 -3.87 -9.48
N MET A 28 -2.79 -4.92 -9.49
CA MET A 28 -4.14 -4.89 -8.93
C MET A 28 -4.13 -4.62 -7.43
N ILE A 29 -3.29 -5.31 -6.68
CA ILE A 29 -3.24 -5.09 -5.23
C ILE A 29 -2.60 -3.76 -4.89
N GLY A 30 -1.68 -3.25 -5.71
CA GLY A 30 -1.13 -1.91 -5.55
C GLY A 30 -2.20 -0.84 -5.72
N ASP A 31 -3.04 -0.98 -6.74
CA ASP A 31 -4.17 -0.07 -6.95
C ASP A 31 -5.13 -0.11 -5.77
N ALA A 32 -5.43 -1.31 -5.28
CA ALA A 32 -6.31 -1.47 -4.13
C ALA A 32 -5.72 -0.84 -2.86
N ALA A 33 -4.41 -0.97 -2.67
CA ALA A 33 -3.74 -0.38 -1.52
C ALA A 33 -3.81 1.15 -1.56
N GLU A 34 -3.57 1.74 -2.73
CA GLU A 34 -3.64 3.20 -2.89
C GLU A 34 -5.06 3.70 -2.62
N ASP A 35 -6.05 3.00 -3.14
CA ASP A 35 -7.45 3.35 -2.92
C ASP A 35 -7.84 3.22 -1.45
N TYR A 36 -7.42 2.15 -0.80
CA TYR A 36 -7.68 1.94 0.62
C TYR A 36 -7.07 3.05 1.47
N LEU A 37 -5.82 3.42 1.18
CA LEU A 37 -5.14 4.46 1.94
C LEU A 37 -5.86 5.80 1.79
N ALA A 38 -6.23 6.19 0.57
CA ALA A 38 -6.95 7.44 0.34
C ALA A 38 -8.27 7.47 1.09
N THR A 39 -9.01 6.37 1.08
CA THR A 39 -10.27 6.26 1.80
C THR A 39 -10.05 6.32 3.31
N TYR A 40 -9.02 5.65 3.81
CA TYR A 40 -8.73 5.62 5.24
C TYR A 40 -8.38 6.99 5.78
N ILE A 41 -7.51 7.75 5.07
CA ILE A 41 -7.12 9.09 5.52
C ILE A 41 -8.15 10.15 5.13
N ARG A 42 -9.17 9.80 4.37
CA ARG A 42 -10.25 10.68 3.92
C ARG A 42 -9.73 11.88 3.11
N CYS A 43 -8.73 11.62 2.29
CA CYS A 43 -8.12 12.64 1.46
C CYS A 43 -7.52 11.97 0.22
N PRO A 44 -7.79 12.47 -0.99
CA PRO A 44 -7.14 11.94 -2.19
C PRO A 44 -5.63 12.05 -2.08
N LEU A 45 -4.91 11.03 -2.53
CA LEU A 45 -3.45 11.01 -2.41
C LEU A 45 -2.80 12.10 -3.23
N ASP A 46 -3.39 12.49 -4.36
CA ASP A 46 -2.85 13.58 -5.17
C ASP A 46 -2.93 14.93 -4.45
N GLU A 47 -3.91 15.14 -3.59
CA GLU A 47 -3.96 16.34 -2.77
C GLU A 47 -2.87 16.33 -1.71
N VAL A 48 -2.62 15.17 -1.09
CA VAL A 48 -1.53 15.04 -0.12
C VAL A 48 -0.19 15.30 -0.81
N GLU A 49 -0.01 14.75 -2.00
CA GLU A 49 1.19 14.98 -2.79
C GLU A 49 1.38 16.46 -3.08
N ALA A 50 0.30 17.16 -3.48
CA ALA A 50 0.37 18.58 -3.82
C ALA A 50 0.77 19.43 -2.62
N GLU A 51 0.25 19.12 -1.44
CA GLU A 51 0.58 19.87 -0.23
C GLU A 51 2.04 19.69 0.22
N ASN A 52 2.62 18.53 -0.03
CA ASN A 52 3.94 18.17 0.47
C ASN A 52 5.03 18.13 -0.61
N GLY A 53 4.67 18.41 -1.86
CA GLY A 53 5.62 18.34 -2.97
C GLY A 53 5.80 16.94 -3.53
N SER A 54 5.55 15.92 -2.73
CA SER A 54 5.57 14.52 -3.12
C SER A 54 4.76 13.74 -2.09
N LEU A 55 4.41 12.50 -2.40
CA LEU A 55 3.73 11.67 -1.40
C LEU A 55 4.72 11.40 -0.26
N PRO A 56 4.37 11.73 1.00
CA PRO A 56 5.29 11.53 2.12
C PRO A 56 5.81 10.11 2.21
N ALA A 57 7.07 9.97 2.59
CA ALA A 57 7.71 8.65 2.70
C ALA A 57 6.97 7.72 3.66
N THR A 58 6.40 8.27 4.74
CA THR A 58 5.61 7.48 5.69
C THR A 58 4.40 6.85 5.01
N LEU A 59 3.69 7.59 4.16
CA LEU A 59 2.55 7.04 3.43
C LEU A 59 2.98 6.04 2.37
N ARG A 60 4.11 6.27 1.71
CA ARG A 60 4.65 5.31 0.75
C ARG A 60 5.00 3.99 1.44
N HIS A 61 5.58 4.07 2.61
CA HIS A 61 5.91 2.87 3.38
C HIS A 61 4.64 2.14 3.84
N ALA A 62 3.62 2.90 4.24
CA ALA A 62 2.32 2.32 4.61
C ALA A 62 1.69 1.58 3.43
N LEU A 63 1.82 2.11 2.22
CA LEU A 63 1.35 1.41 1.02
C LEU A 63 2.06 0.08 0.83
N ARG A 64 3.36 0.05 1.05
CA ARG A 64 4.14 -1.20 0.95
C ARG A 64 3.69 -2.23 1.97
N ILE A 65 3.39 -1.79 3.18
CA ILE A 65 2.86 -2.68 4.23
C ILE A 65 1.53 -3.28 3.80
N LEU A 66 0.64 -2.46 3.24
CA LEU A 66 -0.65 -2.95 2.74
C LEU A 66 -0.48 -3.97 1.63
N VAL A 67 0.41 -3.69 0.67
CA VAL A 67 0.65 -4.61 -0.44
C VAL A 67 1.19 -5.93 0.09
N ASP A 68 2.14 -5.89 1.01
CA ASP A 68 2.70 -7.11 1.59
C ASP A 68 1.63 -7.90 2.33
N PHE A 69 0.78 -7.22 3.07
CA PHE A 69 -0.34 -7.85 3.77
C PHE A 69 -1.30 -8.54 2.79
N TYR A 70 -1.70 -7.84 1.72
CA TYR A 70 -2.60 -8.43 0.72
C TYR A 70 -1.95 -9.61 0.02
N TYR A 71 -0.69 -9.49 -0.37
CA TYR A 71 0.02 -10.54 -1.07
C TYR A 71 0.16 -11.78 -0.19
N SER A 72 0.57 -11.59 1.05
CA SER A 72 0.76 -12.70 2.01
C SER A 72 -0.57 -13.37 2.35
N SER A 73 -1.63 -12.60 2.55
CA SER A 73 -2.95 -13.15 2.86
C SER A 73 -3.49 -13.99 1.71
N PHE A 74 -3.24 -13.56 0.47
CA PHE A 74 -3.68 -14.30 -0.70
C PHE A 74 -2.85 -15.57 -0.90
N ARG A 75 -1.54 -15.46 -0.81
CA ARG A 75 -0.62 -16.56 -1.11
C ARG A 75 -0.36 -17.48 0.08
N GLY A 76 -0.50 -16.94 1.27
CA GLY A 76 -0.22 -17.67 2.50
C GLY A 76 -1.23 -18.75 2.85
N GLY A 77 -2.39 -18.68 2.24
CA GLY A 77 -3.28 -19.81 2.12
C GLY A 77 -3.92 -20.39 3.36
N GLY A 78 -3.51 -20.14 4.50
CA GLY A 78 -4.03 -20.84 5.66
C GLY A 78 -4.24 -19.99 6.89
N ASP A 79 -3.77 -18.80 6.82
CA ASP A 79 -3.88 -17.90 7.95
C ASP A 79 -5.23 -17.18 7.90
N SER A 80 -5.99 -17.31 8.95
CA SER A 80 -7.29 -16.66 9.05
C SER A 80 -7.21 -15.22 9.55
N ASN A 81 -6.02 -14.74 9.85
CA ASN A 81 -5.85 -13.36 10.33
C ASN A 81 -6.04 -12.39 9.18
N THR A 82 -7.15 -11.65 9.22
CA THR A 82 -7.49 -10.67 8.21
C THR A 82 -7.26 -9.24 8.68
N ASP A 83 -6.69 -9.06 9.85
CA ASP A 83 -6.48 -7.73 10.42
C ASP A 83 -5.30 -7.04 9.75
N ILE A 84 -5.52 -5.77 9.39
CA ILE A 84 -4.44 -4.94 8.85
C ILE A 84 -3.41 -4.68 9.95
N PRO A 85 -2.11 -4.72 9.63
CA PRO A 85 -1.08 -4.52 10.64
C PRO A 85 -1.24 -3.22 11.43
N VAL A 86 -1.02 -3.29 12.73
CA VAL A 86 -1.10 -2.11 13.60
C VAL A 86 -0.12 -1.02 13.15
N ALA A 87 1.02 -1.43 12.59
CA ALA A 87 2.01 -0.49 12.09
C ALA A 87 1.42 0.43 11.03
N PHE A 88 0.56 -0.10 10.13
CA PHE A 88 -0.11 0.72 9.13
C PHE A 88 -0.95 1.83 9.80
N ASP A 89 -1.77 1.44 10.77
CA ASP A 89 -2.65 2.39 11.44
C ASP A 89 -1.85 3.50 12.12
N ARG A 90 -0.78 3.15 12.80
CA ARG A 90 0.07 4.13 13.49
C ARG A 90 0.76 5.08 12.53
N MET A 91 1.19 4.58 11.37
CA MET A 91 1.87 5.40 10.38
C MET A 91 0.94 6.42 9.73
N VAL A 92 -0.29 6.02 9.43
CA VAL A 92 -1.20 6.87 8.67
C VAL A 92 -2.08 7.75 9.53
N LYS A 93 -2.13 7.50 10.82
CA LYS A 93 -2.99 8.25 11.74
C LYS A 93 -2.75 9.75 11.69
N LEU A 94 -1.50 10.17 11.52
CA LEU A 94 -1.12 11.58 11.48
C LEU A 94 -1.64 12.29 10.24
N TYR A 95 -1.96 11.54 9.18
CA TYR A 95 -2.41 12.10 7.92
C TYR A 95 -3.92 12.00 7.74
N ARG A 96 -4.61 11.37 8.67
CA ARG A 96 -6.04 11.19 8.56
C ARG A 96 -6.78 12.51 8.77
N ASN A 97 -7.69 12.80 7.85
CA ASN A 97 -8.48 14.03 7.90
C ASN A 97 -9.75 13.80 8.73
N TYR A 98 -9.72 14.21 9.97
CA TYR A 98 -10.85 14.00 10.89
C TYR A 98 -11.96 15.03 10.72
N SER A 99 -11.70 16.10 9.97
CA SER A 99 -12.69 17.15 9.78
C SER A 99 -13.52 16.98 8.53
N ALA A 100 -13.18 16.00 7.71
CA ALA A 100 -13.89 15.76 6.46
C ALA A 100 -15.16 14.94 6.67
#